data_3f4b4b4475681581191514bd6131bbf0
#
_entry.id   3f4b4b4475681581191514bd6131bbf0
#
_cell.length_a   1.000
_cell.length_b   1.000
_cell.length_c   1.000
_cell.angle_alpha   90.00
_cell.angle_beta   90.00
_cell.angle_gamma   90.00
#
_symmetry.space_group_name_H-M   'P 1'
#
loop_
_entity.id
_entity.type
_entity.pdbx_description
1 polymer ?
#
loop_
_entity_poly.entity_id
_entity_poly.type
_entity_poly.pdbx_seq_one_letter_code
_entity_poly.pdbx_strand_id
1 'polypeptide(L)'
;MPLHRHLSKGRAIARTAGDHASDMFAPLSVIARGLRHHADWARSRWQDTPKERRGPTLFLTAAMAIGVYLLPHGLLFALIALMASAAWAGRTPRAAPAPPAPDVADVKLAALYSALTPYLCGPEDANPLYHFEGSYKSAFGGWEFDGEGRLARLEMTYPAYFTDTEPTARARIEQVVQGKAGRAREYRFDWDEESNRLRVTALAPLPTDVAAQRFVAAPGEIVLGFTDEDGTARTIPVTRGGTTVQQPPVVWRTGPRSAEPHLLVLGATGYGTSSLLRSIALQALPYGDLVVVDGAGTGEHACLVNRPGVHTVETSLHGALAALDWAVGETERRLAALNAARHAGGAPPEDVTRPLWLLLDHPTELSELAQAEGRPDPQDLLELPLRHGRAARVTVVVADDLAARDRITPSVRATTRARVVLGPVGPDEGRDALGAPLDIAPAAHAPVGRGYARIGNGLPVRLQVPATVDPLDDEAPAPLRDAVIALLPHRDSRTEAAAAPPRPEHPPVVPAAEPAAPGHPVDLAKGEPMIRSRPIS
;
A
#
# COMPACT_ATOMS: atom_id res chain seq x y z
N MET A 1 -18.88 -15.68 -32.71
CA MET A 1 -18.91 -14.37 -32.02
C MET A 1 -18.78 -13.22 -33.01
N PRO A 2 -19.89 -12.63 -33.45
CA PRO A 2 -19.82 -11.30 -34.09
C PRO A 2 -21.03 -10.42 -33.76
N LEU A 3 -21.30 -10.10 -32.49
CA LEU A 3 -22.41 -9.19 -32.12
C LEU A 3 -21.93 -7.82 -31.57
N HIS A 4 -20.65 -7.66 -31.23
CA HIS A 4 -20.15 -6.40 -30.66
C HIS A 4 -19.70 -5.34 -31.69
N ARG A 5 -19.54 -5.69 -32.97
CA ARG A 5 -19.12 -4.73 -34.01
C ARG A 5 -20.25 -3.86 -34.59
N HIS A 6 -21.52 -4.20 -34.40
CA HIS A 6 -22.63 -3.44 -34.95
C HIS A 6 -23.17 -2.31 -34.05
N LEU A 7 -22.90 -2.39 -32.73
CA LEU A 7 -23.33 -1.36 -31.78
C LEU A 7 -22.45 -0.10 -31.76
N SER A 8 -21.16 -0.24 -32.12
CA SER A 8 -20.25 0.91 -32.19
C SER A 8 -20.46 1.77 -33.44
N LYS A 9 -20.86 1.17 -34.57
CA LYS A 9 -21.18 1.90 -35.80
C LYS A 9 -22.48 2.70 -35.69
N GLY A 10 -23.48 2.22 -34.97
CA GLY A 10 -24.74 2.95 -34.75
C GLY A 10 -24.58 4.22 -33.92
N ARG A 11 -23.67 4.20 -32.92
CA ARG A 11 -23.40 5.40 -32.09
C ARG A 11 -22.57 6.46 -32.82
N ALA A 12 -21.68 6.07 -33.71
CA ALA A 12 -20.91 7.01 -34.52
C ALA A 12 -21.80 7.74 -35.55
N ILE A 13 -22.70 7.01 -36.19
CA ILE A 13 -23.65 7.59 -37.17
C ILE A 13 -24.65 8.52 -36.47
N ALA A 14 -25.11 8.20 -35.26
CA ALA A 14 -26.03 9.06 -34.50
C ALA A 14 -25.36 10.37 -34.03
N ARG A 15 -24.04 10.36 -33.71
CA ARG A 15 -23.29 11.59 -33.39
C ARG A 15 -23.05 12.47 -34.60
N THR A 16 -22.68 11.90 -35.75
CA THR A 16 -22.46 12.67 -36.98
C THR A 16 -23.77 13.26 -37.53
N ALA A 17 -24.90 12.57 -37.38
CA ALA A 17 -26.21 13.12 -37.75
C ALA A 17 -26.68 14.23 -36.77
N GLY A 18 -26.30 14.17 -35.49
CA GLY A 18 -26.57 15.21 -34.49
C GLY A 18 -25.82 16.50 -34.78
N ASP A 19 -24.52 16.40 -35.14
CA ASP A 19 -23.68 17.56 -35.44
C ASP A 19 -24.10 18.29 -36.73
N HIS A 20 -24.52 17.57 -37.78
CA HIS A 20 -25.03 18.19 -39.00
C HIS A 20 -26.44 18.80 -38.81
N ALA A 21 -27.27 18.27 -37.93
CA ALA A 21 -28.57 18.88 -37.61
C ALA A 21 -28.38 20.18 -36.80
N SER A 22 -27.41 20.23 -35.85
CA SER A 22 -27.13 21.44 -35.06
C SER A 22 -26.63 22.60 -35.93
N ASP A 23 -25.80 22.34 -36.95
CA ASP A 23 -25.31 23.37 -37.88
C ASP A 23 -26.38 23.91 -38.79
N MET A 24 -27.35 23.09 -39.21
CA MET A 24 -28.46 23.52 -40.09
C MET A 24 -29.50 24.37 -39.34
N PHE A 25 -29.63 24.18 -38.01
CA PHE A 25 -30.53 24.96 -37.16
C PHE A 25 -29.85 26.13 -36.43
N ALA A 26 -28.56 26.30 -36.55
CA ALA A 26 -27.81 27.41 -35.94
C ALA A 26 -28.36 28.79 -36.31
N PRO A 27 -28.70 29.11 -37.57
CA PRO A 27 -29.29 30.40 -37.92
C PRO A 27 -30.64 30.64 -37.25
N LEU A 28 -31.50 29.62 -37.15
CA LEU A 28 -32.81 29.70 -36.50
C LEU A 28 -32.68 29.94 -34.98
N SER A 29 -31.68 29.39 -34.36
CA SER A 29 -31.40 29.61 -32.92
C SER A 29 -30.96 31.04 -32.62
N VAL A 30 -30.23 31.67 -33.53
CA VAL A 30 -29.81 33.09 -33.44
C VAL A 30 -31.04 34.00 -33.57
N ILE A 31 -31.90 33.76 -34.56
CA ILE A 31 -33.13 34.52 -34.75
C ILE A 31 -34.10 34.36 -33.57
N ALA A 32 -34.25 33.15 -33.03
CA ALA A 32 -35.09 32.90 -31.86
C ALA A 32 -34.59 33.63 -30.59
N ARG A 33 -33.27 33.71 -30.39
CA ARG A 33 -32.65 34.50 -29.31
C ARG A 33 -32.90 35.99 -29.49
N GLY A 34 -32.74 36.50 -30.71
CA GLY A 34 -32.96 37.91 -31.00
C GLY A 34 -34.43 38.29 -30.82
N LEU A 35 -35.39 37.46 -31.22
CA LEU A 35 -36.81 37.67 -30.95
C LEU A 35 -37.14 37.70 -29.46
N ARG A 36 -36.53 36.83 -28.66
CA ARG A 36 -36.67 36.91 -27.20
C ARG A 36 -36.10 38.22 -26.64
N HIS A 37 -34.95 38.63 -27.13
CA HIS A 37 -34.33 39.90 -26.72
C HIS A 37 -35.24 41.11 -27.05
N HIS A 38 -35.87 41.15 -28.22
CA HIS A 38 -36.82 42.19 -28.57
C HIS A 38 -38.08 42.13 -27.71
N ALA A 39 -38.58 40.94 -27.39
CA ALA A 39 -39.75 40.77 -26.51
C ALA A 39 -39.44 41.25 -25.07
N ASP A 40 -38.28 40.90 -24.54
CA ASP A 40 -37.85 41.33 -23.19
C ASP A 40 -37.61 42.85 -23.15
N TRP A 41 -36.99 43.43 -24.20
CA TRP A 41 -36.80 44.87 -24.33
C TRP A 41 -38.13 45.61 -24.40
N ALA A 42 -39.08 45.13 -25.20
CA ALA A 42 -40.42 45.73 -25.33
C ALA A 42 -41.16 45.63 -23.98
N ARG A 43 -41.02 44.52 -23.25
CA ARG A 43 -41.63 44.29 -21.94
C ARG A 43 -41.03 45.22 -20.88
N SER A 44 -39.71 45.38 -20.82
CA SER A 44 -39.07 46.30 -19.89
C SER A 44 -39.46 47.75 -20.21
N ARG A 45 -39.42 48.15 -21.48
CA ARG A 45 -39.80 49.49 -21.92
C ARG A 45 -41.25 49.80 -21.58
N TRP A 46 -42.15 48.82 -21.68
CA TRP A 46 -43.55 48.95 -21.32
C TRP A 46 -43.74 49.10 -19.80
N GLN A 47 -42.96 48.41 -18.99
CA GLN A 47 -42.99 48.52 -17.54
C GLN A 47 -42.48 49.89 -17.05
N ASP A 48 -41.44 50.41 -17.71
CA ASP A 48 -40.84 51.70 -17.40
C ASP A 48 -41.66 52.92 -17.89
N THR A 49 -42.67 52.70 -18.76
CA THR A 49 -43.50 53.77 -19.30
C THR A 49 -44.54 54.20 -18.26
N PRO A 50 -44.57 55.52 -17.86
CA PRO A 50 -45.56 56.05 -16.95
C PRO A 50 -46.98 55.83 -17.46
N LYS A 51 -47.92 55.53 -16.55
CA LYS A 51 -49.33 55.22 -16.89
C LYS A 51 -50.00 56.27 -17.80
N GLU A 52 -49.63 57.55 -17.60
CA GLU A 52 -50.13 58.67 -18.37
C GLU A 52 -49.71 58.67 -19.86
N ARG A 53 -48.58 58.08 -20.18
CA ARG A 53 -48.03 58.01 -21.55
C ARG A 53 -48.35 56.71 -22.29
N ARG A 54 -48.98 55.75 -21.63
CA ARG A 54 -49.30 54.44 -22.25
C ARG A 54 -50.31 54.53 -23.36
N GLY A 55 -51.31 55.44 -23.20
CA GLY A 55 -52.32 55.67 -24.24
C GLY A 55 -51.71 56.22 -25.52
N PRO A 56 -50.97 57.34 -25.47
CA PRO A 56 -50.34 57.91 -26.65
C PRO A 56 -49.32 56.94 -27.31
N THR A 57 -48.59 56.17 -26.58
CA THR A 57 -47.63 55.20 -27.14
C THR A 57 -48.34 54.04 -27.84
N LEU A 58 -49.45 53.53 -27.30
CA LEU A 58 -50.27 52.52 -27.98
C LEU A 58 -50.86 53.04 -29.25
N PHE A 59 -51.39 54.29 -29.25
CA PHE A 59 -51.93 54.91 -30.43
C PHE A 59 -50.91 55.10 -31.55
N LEU A 60 -49.67 55.54 -31.18
CA LEU A 60 -48.61 55.74 -32.13
C LEU A 60 -48.10 54.40 -32.73
N THR A 61 -47.98 53.35 -31.93
CA THR A 61 -47.55 52.00 -32.38
C THR A 61 -48.65 51.38 -33.26
N ALA A 62 -49.94 51.55 -32.94
CA ALA A 62 -51.05 51.07 -33.74
C ALA A 62 -51.17 51.83 -35.11
N ALA A 63 -50.97 53.17 -35.07
CA ALA A 63 -50.96 53.98 -36.28
C ALA A 63 -49.79 53.60 -37.21
N MET A 64 -48.62 53.34 -36.65
CA MET A 64 -47.45 52.88 -37.39
C MET A 64 -47.71 51.49 -38.02
N ALA A 65 -48.31 50.55 -37.29
CA ALA A 65 -48.65 49.22 -37.78
C ALA A 65 -49.66 49.28 -38.92
N ILE A 66 -50.70 50.14 -38.82
CA ILE A 66 -51.68 50.38 -39.89
C ILE A 66 -51.01 51.01 -41.12
N GLY A 67 -50.11 51.98 -40.92
CA GLY A 67 -49.35 52.59 -42.02
C GLY A 67 -48.51 51.58 -42.79
N VAL A 68 -47.81 50.68 -42.08
CA VAL A 68 -47.03 49.58 -42.70
C VAL A 68 -47.95 48.61 -43.44
N TYR A 69 -49.14 48.31 -42.91
CA TYR A 69 -50.11 47.41 -43.53
C TYR A 69 -50.67 47.98 -44.84
N LEU A 70 -50.85 49.29 -44.96
CA LEU A 70 -51.38 49.97 -46.13
C LEU A 70 -50.35 50.14 -47.27
N LEU A 71 -49.09 49.93 -47.03
CA LEU A 71 -48.04 49.96 -48.05
C LEU A 71 -48.10 48.69 -48.92
N PRO A 72 -47.92 48.78 -50.24
CA PRO A 72 -47.79 47.60 -51.10
C PRO A 72 -46.54 46.83 -50.65
N HIS A 73 -46.71 45.55 -50.25
CA HIS A 73 -45.67 44.65 -49.67
C HIS A 73 -45.15 45.09 -48.29
N GLY A 74 -45.81 46.03 -47.57
CA GLY A 74 -45.36 46.55 -46.28
C GLY A 74 -45.21 45.47 -45.21
N LEU A 75 -46.07 44.47 -45.15
CA LEU A 75 -45.99 43.33 -44.25
C LEU A 75 -44.73 42.47 -44.51
N LEU A 76 -44.37 42.28 -45.79
CA LEU A 76 -43.17 41.52 -46.16
C LEU A 76 -41.90 42.25 -45.71
N PHE A 77 -41.84 43.56 -45.96
CA PHE A 77 -40.73 44.40 -45.54
C PHE A 77 -40.59 44.47 -44.01
N ALA A 78 -41.71 44.56 -43.29
CA ALA A 78 -41.72 44.55 -41.83
C ALA A 78 -41.23 43.21 -41.26
N LEU A 79 -41.63 42.09 -41.89
CA LEU A 79 -41.12 40.75 -41.46
C LEU A 79 -39.63 40.60 -41.73
N ILE A 80 -39.13 41.05 -42.90
CA ILE A 80 -37.72 41.02 -43.23
C ILE A 80 -36.91 41.90 -42.26
N ALA A 81 -37.42 43.11 -41.97
CA ALA A 81 -36.76 44.01 -41.02
C ALA A 81 -36.75 43.45 -39.62
N LEU A 82 -37.84 42.82 -39.17
CA LEU A 82 -37.89 42.13 -37.85
C LEU A 82 -36.91 40.95 -37.78
N MET A 83 -36.88 40.14 -38.84
CA MET A 83 -35.95 39.00 -38.89
C MET A 83 -34.49 39.45 -38.95
N ALA A 84 -34.17 40.51 -39.72
CA ALA A 84 -32.82 41.08 -39.79
C ALA A 84 -32.40 41.69 -38.45
N SER A 85 -33.31 42.45 -37.79
CA SER A 85 -33.01 43.03 -36.46
C SER A 85 -32.89 41.96 -35.39
N ALA A 86 -33.74 40.91 -35.43
CA ALA A 86 -33.61 39.77 -34.53
C ALA A 86 -32.32 38.98 -34.77
N ALA A 87 -31.92 38.78 -36.04
CA ALA A 87 -30.63 38.15 -36.36
C ALA A 87 -29.43 38.98 -35.86
N TRP A 88 -29.54 40.31 -35.92
CA TRP A 88 -28.52 41.20 -35.38
C TRP A 88 -28.50 41.17 -33.85
N ALA A 89 -29.63 41.33 -33.17
CA ALA A 89 -29.75 41.33 -31.72
C ALA A 89 -29.42 39.96 -31.11
N GLY A 90 -29.63 38.87 -31.84
CA GLY A 90 -29.29 37.52 -31.45
C GLY A 90 -27.79 37.16 -31.66
N ARG A 91 -27.03 38.01 -32.38
CA ARG A 91 -25.56 37.95 -32.40
C ARG A 91 -25.11 38.46 -31.05
N THR A 92 -24.75 37.56 -30.14
CA THR A 92 -24.02 37.98 -28.96
C THR A 92 -22.83 38.78 -29.42
N PRO A 93 -22.57 40.01 -28.90
CA PRO A 93 -21.29 40.65 -29.06
C PRO A 93 -20.31 39.60 -28.60
N ARG A 94 -19.33 39.26 -29.43
CA ARG A 94 -18.19 38.44 -29.01
C ARG A 94 -17.54 39.26 -27.90
N ALA A 95 -17.94 38.98 -26.64
CA ALA A 95 -17.22 39.51 -25.49
C ALA A 95 -15.76 39.24 -25.82
N ALA A 96 -14.90 40.25 -25.72
CA ALA A 96 -13.46 40.00 -25.75
C ALA A 96 -13.23 38.80 -24.85
N PRO A 97 -12.58 37.71 -25.34
CA PRO A 97 -12.43 36.52 -24.54
C PRO A 97 -11.92 37.00 -23.18
N ALA A 98 -12.73 36.77 -22.14
CA ALA A 98 -12.22 36.89 -20.78
C ALA A 98 -10.91 36.10 -20.80
N PRO A 99 -9.81 36.61 -20.23
CA PRO A 99 -8.56 35.88 -20.19
C PRO A 99 -8.95 34.47 -19.71
N PRO A 100 -8.60 33.40 -20.46
CA PRO A 100 -9.02 32.06 -20.15
C PRO A 100 -8.75 31.87 -18.65
N ALA A 101 -9.74 31.42 -17.89
CA ALA A 101 -9.53 31.07 -16.48
C ALA A 101 -8.26 30.20 -16.49
N PRO A 102 -7.23 30.52 -15.68
CA PRO A 102 -5.97 29.80 -15.73
C PRO A 102 -6.30 28.33 -15.66
N ASP A 103 -5.77 27.54 -16.58
CA ASP A 103 -5.97 26.10 -16.60
C ASP A 103 -5.60 25.59 -15.21
N VAL A 104 -6.40 24.73 -14.62
CA VAL A 104 -6.11 24.16 -13.28
C VAL A 104 -4.70 23.56 -13.26
N ALA A 105 -4.25 23.03 -14.40
CA ALA A 105 -2.88 22.56 -14.59
C ALA A 105 -1.86 23.69 -14.43
N ASP A 106 -2.08 24.86 -15.05
CA ASP A 106 -1.17 26.01 -14.95
C ASP A 106 -1.01 26.49 -13.51
N VAL A 107 -2.12 26.53 -12.74
CA VAL A 107 -2.09 26.92 -11.32
C VAL A 107 -1.26 25.94 -10.49
N LYS A 108 -1.44 24.63 -10.71
CA LYS A 108 -0.70 23.58 -9.99
C LYS A 108 0.78 23.60 -10.32
N LEU A 109 1.13 23.75 -11.61
CA LEU A 109 2.53 23.82 -12.04
C LEU A 109 3.23 25.08 -11.52
N ALA A 110 2.55 26.23 -11.53
CA ALA A 110 3.07 27.47 -10.94
C ALA A 110 3.30 27.33 -9.42
N ALA A 111 2.37 26.70 -8.72
CA ALA A 111 2.51 26.43 -7.28
C ALA A 111 3.68 25.47 -6.97
N LEU A 112 3.87 24.45 -7.82
CA LEU A 112 4.99 23.51 -7.70
C LEU A 112 6.32 24.22 -7.98
N TYR A 113 6.41 25.00 -9.05
CA TYR A 113 7.58 25.80 -9.38
C TYR A 113 7.97 26.75 -8.24
N SER A 114 7.02 27.50 -7.71
CA SER A 114 7.24 28.41 -6.58
C SER A 114 7.74 27.67 -5.33
N ALA A 115 7.29 26.45 -5.10
CA ALA A 115 7.72 25.64 -3.96
C ALA A 115 9.14 25.07 -4.15
N LEU A 116 9.58 24.83 -5.39
CA LEU A 116 10.92 24.35 -5.73
C LEU A 116 11.96 25.48 -5.77
N THR A 117 11.52 26.71 -6.08
CA THR A 117 12.41 27.88 -6.24
C THR A 117 13.37 28.09 -5.06
N PRO A 118 12.98 28.00 -3.78
CA PRO A 118 13.91 28.20 -2.66
C PRO A 118 15.07 27.21 -2.61
N TYR A 119 14.92 26.04 -3.24
CA TYR A 119 15.92 24.97 -3.22
C TYR A 119 16.77 24.91 -4.49
N LEU A 120 16.30 25.51 -5.60
CA LEU A 120 16.91 25.45 -6.91
C LEU A 120 17.37 26.81 -7.42
N CYS A 121 17.13 27.91 -6.68
CA CYS A 121 17.59 29.25 -7.02
C CYS A 121 18.99 29.48 -6.44
N GLY A 122 19.97 29.76 -7.29
CA GLY A 122 21.32 30.14 -6.87
C GLY A 122 21.49 31.67 -6.88
N PRO A 123 22.08 32.28 -5.84
CA PRO A 123 22.22 33.74 -5.72
C PRO A 123 23.18 34.35 -6.75
N GLU A 124 24.05 33.54 -7.35
CA GLU A 124 25.09 34.01 -8.32
C GLU A 124 24.74 33.68 -9.78
N ASP A 125 23.57 33.09 -10.05
CA ASP A 125 23.16 32.72 -11.40
C ASP A 125 22.61 33.96 -12.16
N ALA A 126 23.30 34.38 -13.21
CA ALA A 126 22.90 35.53 -14.02
C ALA A 126 21.61 35.29 -14.84
N ASN A 127 21.23 34.02 -15.07
CA ASN A 127 20.02 33.67 -15.81
C ASN A 127 19.38 32.42 -15.20
N PRO A 128 18.83 32.52 -13.96
CA PRO A 128 18.39 31.37 -13.21
C PRO A 128 17.15 30.72 -13.84
N LEU A 129 17.19 29.37 -13.92
CA LEU A 129 16.01 28.58 -14.29
C LEU A 129 14.86 28.71 -13.28
N TYR A 130 15.21 28.93 -12.00
CA TYR A 130 14.28 29.11 -10.89
C TYR A 130 14.52 30.47 -10.22
N HIS A 131 13.51 31.34 -10.26
CA HIS A 131 13.50 32.63 -9.56
C HIS A 131 12.08 32.99 -9.12
N PHE A 132 11.95 33.84 -8.10
CA PHE A 132 10.66 34.12 -7.44
C PHE A 132 9.60 34.77 -8.34
N GLU A 133 10.02 35.46 -9.39
CA GLU A 133 9.13 36.06 -10.40
C GLU A 133 9.08 35.25 -11.70
N GLY A 134 9.63 34.02 -11.67
CA GLY A 134 9.76 33.15 -12.83
C GLY A 134 8.51 32.38 -13.20
N SER A 135 8.61 31.71 -14.34
CA SER A 135 7.56 30.83 -14.85
C SER A 135 8.05 29.39 -14.90
N TYR A 136 7.19 28.46 -14.51
CA TYR A 136 7.47 27.02 -14.62
C TYR A 136 7.84 26.59 -16.06
N LYS A 137 7.40 27.34 -17.08
CA LYS A 137 7.67 27.04 -18.49
C LYS A 137 9.13 27.07 -18.88
N SER A 138 9.99 27.75 -18.11
CA SER A 138 11.44 27.77 -18.34
C SER A 138 12.12 26.48 -17.85
N ALA A 139 11.57 25.85 -16.81
CA ALA A 139 12.19 24.73 -16.12
C ALA A 139 11.50 23.37 -16.38
N PHE A 140 10.19 23.38 -16.69
CA PHE A 140 9.42 22.17 -16.92
C PHE A 140 9.29 21.89 -18.42
N GLY A 141 9.89 20.77 -18.86
CA GLY A 141 9.92 20.36 -20.27
C GLY A 141 8.68 19.61 -20.74
N GLY A 142 7.96 18.94 -19.83
CA GLY A 142 6.77 18.16 -20.14
C GLY A 142 5.98 17.80 -18.88
N TRP A 143 4.67 17.70 -19.02
CA TRP A 143 3.78 17.29 -17.92
C TRP A 143 2.52 16.63 -18.45
N GLU A 144 1.96 15.73 -17.63
CA GLU A 144 0.68 15.09 -17.88
C GLU A 144 -0.12 15.07 -16.57
N PHE A 145 -1.44 15.29 -16.69
CA PHE A 145 -2.38 15.15 -15.59
C PHE A 145 -3.35 14.01 -15.91
N ASP A 146 -3.76 13.26 -14.88
CA ASP A 146 -4.76 12.21 -15.02
C ASP A 146 -6.19 12.80 -15.16
N GLY A 147 -7.18 11.92 -15.37
CA GLY A 147 -8.60 12.31 -15.52
C GLY A 147 -9.19 13.00 -14.29
N GLU A 148 -8.53 12.94 -13.13
CA GLU A 148 -8.89 13.63 -11.89
C GLU A 148 -8.10 14.93 -11.68
N GLY A 149 -7.29 15.32 -12.66
CA GLY A 149 -6.47 16.52 -12.63
C GLY A 149 -5.31 16.42 -11.63
N ARG A 150 -4.81 15.23 -11.32
CA ARG A 150 -3.61 15.01 -10.51
C ARG A 150 -2.41 14.80 -11.41
N LEU A 151 -1.24 15.23 -10.96
CA LEU A 151 0.00 15.08 -11.73
C LEU A 151 0.29 13.59 -11.98
N ALA A 152 0.37 13.19 -13.26
CA ALA A 152 0.73 11.84 -13.68
C ALA A 152 2.20 11.75 -14.11
N ARG A 153 2.71 12.78 -14.79
CA ARG A 153 4.10 12.85 -15.23
C ARG A 153 4.58 14.30 -15.20
N LEU A 154 5.85 14.48 -14.85
CA LEU A 154 6.53 15.76 -14.92
C LEU A 154 7.99 15.50 -15.36
N GLU A 155 8.46 16.30 -16.32
CA GLU A 155 9.87 16.40 -16.66
C GLU A 155 10.34 17.81 -16.30
N MET A 156 11.37 17.92 -15.48
CA MET A 156 11.92 19.18 -15.07
C MET A 156 13.45 19.20 -15.22
N THR A 157 13.99 20.36 -15.56
CA THR A 157 15.43 20.61 -15.59
C THR A 157 15.82 21.31 -14.29
N TYR A 158 16.92 20.90 -13.69
CA TYR A 158 17.48 21.56 -12.51
C TYR A 158 18.84 22.20 -12.84
N PRO A 159 19.29 23.22 -12.08
CA PRO A 159 20.53 23.91 -12.34
C PRO A 159 21.74 23.00 -12.15
N ALA A 160 22.79 23.18 -12.95
CA ALA A 160 24.02 22.39 -12.89
C ALA A 160 24.78 22.52 -11.54
N TYR A 161 24.51 23.57 -10.77
CA TYR A 161 25.09 23.76 -9.44
C TYR A 161 24.32 23.03 -8.33
N PHE A 162 23.17 22.42 -8.65
CA PHE A 162 22.43 21.63 -7.66
C PHE A 162 23.21 20.34 -7.36
N THR A 163 23.40 20.06 -6.07
CA THR A 163 24.16 18.89 -5.61
C THR A 163 23.31 17.61 -5.66
N ASP A 164 22.98 17.15 -6.86
CA ASP A 164 22.17 15.96 -7.11
C ASP A 164 22.84 14.65 -6.65
N THR A 165 24.15 14.64 -6.46
CA THR A 165 24.88 13.52 -5.85
C THR A 165 24.63 13.38 -4.34
N GLU A 166 24.07 14.42 -3.70
CA GLU A 166 23.78 14.43 -2.28
C GLU A 166 22.36 13.88 -2.00
N PRO A 167 22.21 12.73 -1.32
CA PRO A 167 20.90 12.10 -1.09
C PRO A 167 19.90 12.99 -0.33
N THR A 168 20.39 13.83 0.58
CA THR A 168 19.55 14.76 1.36
C THR A 168 18.98 15.88 0.50
N ALA A 169 19.74 16.37 -0.49
CA ALA A 169 19.29 17.38 -1.43
C ALA A 169 18.20 16.81 -2.35
N ARG A 170 18.40 15.59 -2.90
CA ARG A 170 17.38 14.88 -3.69
C ARG A 170 16.09 14.66 -2.88
N ALA A 171 16.19 14.09 -1.68
CA ALA A 171 15.04 13.81 -0.83
C ALA A 171 14.19 15.04 -0.55
N ARG A 172 14.82 16.22 -0.43
CA ARG A 172 14.10 17.49 -0.21
C ARG A 172 13.27 17.90 -1.43
N ILE A 173 13.83 17.79 -2.64
CA ILE A 173 13.10 18.05 -3.89
C ILE A 173 11.95 17.07 -4.04
N GLU A 174 12.17 15.78 -3.81
CA GLU A 174 11.18 14.71 -3.89
C GLU A 174 10.02 14.95 -2.92
N GLN A 175 10.29 15.36 -1.68
CA GLN A 175 9.26 15.72 -0.69
C GLN A 175 8.42 16.92 -1.14
N VAL A 176 9.05 17.96 -1.72
CA VAL A 176 8.33 19.13 -2.22
C VAL A 176 7.42 18.74 -3.38
N VAL A 177 7.94 17.98 -4.34
CA VAL A 177 7.16 17.51 -5.49
C VAL A 177 5.99 16.65 -5.03
N GLN A 178 6.23 15.63 -4.20
CA GLN A 178 5.19 14.76 -3.68
C GLN A 178 4.14 15.55 -2.88
N GLY A 179 4.58 16.50 -2.06
CA GLY A 179 3.70 17.34 -1.25
C GLY A 179 2.74 18.19 -2.08
N LYS A 180 3.14 18.62 -3.28
CA LYS A 180 2.34 19.44 -4.21
C LYS A 180 1.59 18.61 -5.25
N ALA A 181 2.16 17.49 -5.70
CA ALA A 181 1.56 16.60 -6.69
C ALA A 181 0.43 15.73 -6.12
N GLY A 182 0.51 15.37 -4.83
CA GLY A 182 -0.51 14.59 -4.12
C GLY A 182 0.10 13.44 -3.29
N ARG A 183 0.00 13.54 -1.97
CA ARG A 183 0.59 12.59 -1.01
C ARG A 183 -0.07 11.20 -0.99
N ALA A 184 -1.22 11.05 -1.64
CA ALA A 184 -1.95 9.78 -1.69
C ALA A 184 -1.43 8.80 -2.77
N ARG A 185 -0.39 9.20 -3.52
CA ARG A 185 0.18 8.40 -4.62
C ARG A 185 1.67 8.17 -4.39
N GLU A 186 2.14 7.08 -4.94
CA GLU A 186 3.57 6.79 -5.04
C GLU A 186 4.10 7.39 -6.33
N TYR A 187 5.28 7.98 -6.25
CA TYR A 187 5.97 8.59 -7.39
C TYR A 187 7.36 8.00 -7.52
N ARG A 188 7.78 7.72 -8.77
CA ARG A 188 9.15 7.39 -9.12
C ARG A 188 9.86 8.65 -9.53
N PHE A 189 11.10 8.81 -9.07
CA PHE A 189 11.99 9.92 -9.37
C PHE A 189 13.22 9.40 -10.11
N ASP A 190 13.26 9.63 -11.43
CA ASP A 190 14.38 9.24 -12.27
C ASP A 190 15.29 10.46 -12.46
N TRP A 191 16.42 10.48 -11.78
CA TRP A 191 17.43 11.51 -11.86
C TRP A 191 18.41 11.20 -12.98
N ASP A 192 18.48 12.09 -13.97
CA ASP A 192 19.46 12.06 -15.06
C ASP A 192 20.53 13.14 -14.78
N GLU A 193 21.62 12.72 -14.15
CA GLU A 193 22.72 13.58 -13.71
C GLU A 193 23.49 14.17 -14.91
N GLU A 194 23.55 13.45 -16.04
CA GLU A 194 24.28 13.91 -17.23
C GLU A 194 23.57 15.08 -17.91
N SER A 195 22.25 15.08 -17.93
CA SER A 195 21.46 16.14 -18.58
C SER A 195 20.81 17.10 -17.58
N ASN A 196 21.06 16.98 -16.29
CA ASN A 196 20.44 17.76 -15.21
C ASN A 196 18.91 17.73 -15.30
N ARG A 197 18.33 16.56 -15.51
CA ARG A 197 16.88 16.36 -15.63
C ARG A 197 16.36 15.43 -14.54
N LEU A 198 15.18 15.78 -14.07
CA LEU A 198 14.39 14.92 -13.19
C LEU A 198 13.08 14.58 -13.88
N ARG A 199 12.81 13.28 -14.03
CA ARG A 199 11.53 12.77 -14.45
C ARG A 199 10.78 12.23 -13.24
N VAL A 200 9.57 12.72 -13.04
CA VAL A 200 8.65 12.27 -11.98
C VAL A 200 7.50 11.55 -12.64
N THR A 201 7.22 10.32 -12.23
CA THR A 201 6.12 9.49 -12.76
C THR A 201 5.26 8.96 -11.63
N ALA A 202 3.96 9.23 -11.68
CA ALA A 202 3.00 8.62 -10.76
C ALA A 202 2.85 7.13 -11.08
N LEU A 203 2.99 6.30 -10.06
CA LEU A 203 2.89 4.85 -10.22
C LEU A 203 1.43 4.39 -10.09
N ALA A 204 1.05 3.41 -10.89
CA ALA A 204 -0.25 2.78 -10.79
C ALA A 204 -0.41 2.09 -9.42
N PRO A 205 -1.60 2.09 -8.80
CA PRO A 205 -1.82 1.38 -7.55
C PRO A 205 -1.64 -0.12 -7.74
N LEU A 206 -0.88 -0.76 -6.84
CA LEU A 206 -0.79 -2.21 -6.84
C LEU A 206 -2.09 -2.83 -6.29
N PRO A 207 -2.46 -4.05 -6.74
CA PRO A 207 -3.68 -4.72 -6.31
C PRO A 207 -3.63 -5.12 -4.84
N THR A 208 -4.65 -4.75 -4.06
CA THR A 208 -4.77 -5.08 -2.63
C THR A 208 -5.71 -6.25 -2.34
N ASP A 209 -6.35 -6.78 -3.38
CA ASP A 209 -7.43 -7.79 -3.33
C ASP A 209 -6.96 -9.21 -3.65
N VAL A 210 -5.65 -9.49 -3.58
CA VAL A 210 -5.10 -10.83 -3.73
C VAL A 210 -5.19 -11.56 -2.41
N ALA A 211 -6.05 -12.56 -2.31
CA ALA A 211 -6.15 -13.45 -1.17
C ALA A 211 -5.05 -14.52 -1.15
N ALA A 212 -4.83 -15.14 0.01
CA ALA A 212 -3.97 -16.31 0.14
C ALA A 212 -4.42 -17.42 -0.81
N GLN A 213 -3.49 -17.96 -1.60
CA GLN A 213 -3.75 -19.02 -2.57
C GLN A 213 -2.45 -19.77 -2.89
N ARG A 214 -2.54 -20.90 -3.58
CA ARG A 214 -1.36 -21.58 -4.12
C ARG A 214 -0.81 -20.79 -5.30
N PHE A 215 0.38 -20.23 -5.13
CA PHE A 215 1.05 -19.52 -6.21
C PHE A 215 1.85 -20.48 -7.10
N VAL A 216 1.89 -20.16 -8.40
CA VAL A 216 2.70 -20.90 -9.36
C VAL A 216 4.15 -20.42 -9.26
N ALA A 217 4.95 -21.16 -8.47
CA ALA A 217 6.35 -20.90 -8.23
C ALA A 217 7.19 -22.16 -8.46
N ALA A 218 8.47 -22.01 -8.79
CA ALA A 218 9.39 -23.14 -8.92
C ALA A 218 9.79 -23.66 -7.51
N PRO A 219 10.24 -24.91 -7.38
CA PRO A 219 10.75 -25.41 -6.12
C PRO A 219 11.85 -24.51 -5.53
N GLY A 220 11.71 -24.12 -4.27
CA GLY A 220 12.61 -23.19 -3.58
C GLY A 220 12.35 -21.71 -3.89
N GLU A 221 11.27 -21.39 -4.56
CA GLU A 221 10.77 -20.01 -4.71
C GLU A 221 9.58 -19.75 -3.79
N ILE A 222 9.59 -18.59 -3.14
CA ILE A 222 8.48 -18.06 -2.34
C ILE A 222 8.01 -16.75 -2.98
N VAL A 223 6.73 -16.62 -3.21
CA VAL A 223 6.10 -15.38 -3.67
C VAL A 223 5.83 -14.52 -2.43
N LEU A 224 6.60 -13.45 -2.25
CA LEU A 224 6.41 -12.51 -1.15
C LEU A 224 5.21 -11.60 -1.37
N GLY A 225 4.88 -11.33 -2.63
CA GLY A 225 3.77 -10.50 -3.04
C GLY A 225 3.89 -10.10 -4.50
N PHE A 226 3.25 -8.99 -4.85
CA PHE A 226 3.15 -8.52 -6.23
C PHE A 226 3.68 -7.09 -6.36
N THR A 227 4.20 -6.79 -7.54
CA THR A 227 4.76 -5.49 -7.90
C THR A 227 4.12 -4.99 -9.21
N ASP A 228 4.66 -3.91 -9.77
CA ASP A 228 4.31 -3.42 -11.11
C ASP A 228 5.11 -4.15 -12.21
N GLU A 229 4.74 -3.92 -13.46
CA GLU A 229 5.39 -4.56 -14.63
C GLU A 229 6.86 -4.13 -14.78
N ASP A 230 7.24 -2.96 -14.29
CA ASP A 230 8.62 -2.48 -14.31
C ASP A 230 9.51 -3.23 -13.30
N GLY A 231 8.92 -3.80 -12.25
CA GLY A 231 9.65 -4.52 -11.20
C GLY A 231 10.13 -5.91 -11.61
N THR A 232 9.49 -6.56 -12.58
CA THR A 232 9.87 -7.88 -13.09
C THR A 232 9.23 -8.20 -14.44
N ALA A 233 10.00 -8.84 -15.32
CA ALA A 233 9.49 -9.31 -16.60
C ALA A 233 8.62 -10.60 -16.49
N ARG A 234 8.64 -11.27 -15.33
CA ARG A 234 7.87 -12.51 -15.09
C ARG A 234 6.47 -12.17 -14.57
N THR A 235 5.47 -12.88 -15.07
CA THR A 235 4.12 -12.88 -14.50
C THR A 235 3.71 -14.29 -14.08
N ILE A 236 2.80 -14.38 -13.12
CA ILE A 236 2.15 -15.63 -12.71
C ILE A 236 0.63 -15.46 -12.69
N PRO A 237 -0.13 -16.54 -12.91
CA PRO A 237 -1.59 -16.52 -12.81
C PRO A 237 -1.99 -16.37 -11.33
N VAL A 238 -2.90 -15.45 -11.05
CA VAL A 238 -3.43 -15.16 -9.73
C VAL A 238 -4.94 -15.00 -9.81
N THR A 239 -5.67 -15.60 -8.90
CA THR A 239 -7.12 -15.44 -8.80
C THR A 239 -7.46 -14.20 -7.98
N ARG A 240 -8.23 -13.28 -8.58
CA ARG A 240 -8.72 -12.06 -7.96
C ARG A 240 -10.21 -11.90 -8.28
N GLY A 241 -11.06 -11.77 -7.25
CA GLY A 241 -12.49 -11.62 -7.47
C GLY A 241 -13.12 -12.71 -8.35
N GLY A 242 -12.63 -13.95 -8.28
CA GLY A 242 -13.11 -15.08 -9.09
C GLY A 242 -12.59 -15.12 -10.54
N THR A 243 -11.73 -14.19 -10.94
CA THR A 243 -11.08 -14.19 -12.27
C THR A 243 -9.58 -14.41 -12.14
N THR A 244 -9.00 -15.16 -13.09
CA THR A 244 -7.55 -15.35 -13.14
C THR A 244 -6.92 -14.28 -14.01
N VAL A 245 -5.97 -13.55 -13.42
CA VAL A 245 -5.21 -12.49 -14.08
C VAL A 245 -3.70 -12.77 -13.95
N GLN A 246 -2.91 -12.24 -14.89
CA GLN A 246 -1.45 -12.31 -14.79
C GLN A 246 -0.95 -11.17 -13.91
N GLN A 247 -0.14 -11.50 -12.90
CA GLN A 247 0.44 -10.51 -11.99
C GLN A 247 1.96 -10.68 -11.88
N PRO A 248 2.73 -9.60 -11.86
CA PRO A 248 4.18 -9.64 -11.69
C PRO A 248 4.53 -9.93 -10.22
N PRO A 249 5.15 -11.11 -9.91
CA PRO A 249 5.46 -11.51 -8.56
C PRO A 249 6.80 -10.95 -8.08
N VAL A 250 6.91 -10.63 -6.79
CA VAL A 250 8.18 -10.52 -6.09
C VAL A 250 8.54 -11.89 -5.54
N VAL A 251 9.57 -12.50 -6.13
CA VAL A 251 9.98 -13.89 -5.82
C VAL A 251 11.28 -13.88 -5.04
N TRP A 252 11.25 -14.49 -3.86
CA TRP A 252 12.42 -14.80 -3.06
C TRP A 252 12.85 -16.24 -3.28
N ARG A 253 14.11 -16.43 -3.63
CA ARG A 253 14.69 -17.77 -3.86
C ARG A 253 15.44 -18.25 -2.65
N THR A 254 15.12 -19.45 -2.22
CA THR A 254 15.72 -20.13 -1.07
C THR A 254 16.50 -21.37 -1.53
N GLY A 255 17.14 -22.05 -0.59
CA GLY A 255 17.84 -23.29 -0.83
C GLY A 255 19.35 -23.16 -1.10
N PRO A 256 20.05 -24.27 -1.41
CA PRO A 256 21.52 -24.34 -1.38
C PRO A 256 22.25 -23.45 -2.38
N ARG A 257 21.55 -23.01 -3.43
CA ARG A 257 22.11 -22.14 -4.49
C ARG A 257 21.72 -20.67 -4.33
N SER A 258 20.92 -20.35 -3.32
CA SER A 258 20.54 -18.96 -3.08
C SER A 258 21.73 -18.13 -2.60
N ALA A 259 21.85 -16.90 -3.11
CA ALA A 259 22.76 -15.89 -2.55
C ALA A 259 22.17 -15.24 -1.29
N GLU A 260 20.87 -15.37 -1.07
CA GLU A 260 20.09 -14.73 -0.02
C GLU A 260 19.12 -15.73 0.63
N PRO A 261 19.66 -16.72 1.36
CA PRO A 261 18.86 -17.82 1.92
C PRO A 261 17.96 -17.39 3.08
N HIS A 262 18.19 -16.20 3.66
CA HIS A 262 17.52 -15.70 4.85
C HIS A 262 16.88 -14.35 4.56
N LEU A 263 15.74 -14.06 5.22
CA LEU A 263 14.91 -12.88 5.00
C LEU A 263 14.76 -12.09 6.29
N LEU A 264 14.86 -10.76 6.19
CA LEU A 264 14.44 -9.81 7.22
C LEU A 264 13.21 -9.06 6.72
N VAL A 265 12.16 -9.05 7.55
CA VAL A 265 10.93 -8.29 7.34
C VAL A 265 10.81 -7.26 8.45
N LEU A 266 10.74 -6.00 8.10
CA LEU A 266 10.48 -4.92 9.06
C LEU A 266 9.17 -4.24 8.65
N GLY A 267 8.31 -3.90 9.60
CA GLY A 267 7.06 -3.25 9.26
C GLY A 267 6.62 -2.23 10.31
N ALA A 268 5.87 -1.22 9.88
CA ALA A 268 5.12 -0.43 10.83
C ALA A 268 4.01 -1.29 11.44
N THR A 269 3.71 -1.06 12.71
CA THR A 269 2.68 -1.80 13.45
C THR A 269 1.35 -1.83 12.69
N GLY A 270 0.77 -3.01 12.49
CA GLY A 270 -0.48 -3.21 11.76
C GLY A 270 -0.37 -3.24 10.23
N TYR A 271 0.83 -3.16 9.65
CA TYR A 271 1.02 -3.24 8.19
C TYR A 271 1.31 -4.64 7.65
N GLY A 272 1.14 -5.70 8.45
CA GLY A 272 1.01 -7.07 7.97
C GLY A 272 2.31 -7.88 7.96
N THR A 273 3.24 -7.64 8.87
CA THR A 273 4.44 -8.47 9.09
C THR A 273 4.07 -9.92 9.37
N SER A 274 3.19 -10.19 10.35
CA SER A 274 2.70 -11.53 10.67
C SER A 274 1.88 -12.14 9.53
N SER A 275 1.15 -11.34 8.73
CA SER A 275 0.47 -11.81 7.51
C SER A 275 1.45 -12.30 6.46
N LEU A 276 2.59 -11.61 6.27
CA LEU A 276 3.65 -12.05 5.37
C LEU A 276 4.31 -13.34 5.87
N LEU A 277 4.61 -13.43 7.17
CA LEU A 277 5.14 -14.66 7.76
C LEU A 277 4.18 -15.83 7.57
N ARG A 278 2.88 -15.63 7.79
CA ARG A 278 1.85 -16.64 7.56
C ARG A 278 1.78 -17.06 6.09
N SER A 279 1.89 -16.09 5.16
CA SER A 279 1.96 -16.38 3.72
C SER A 279 3.18 -17.23 3.37
N ILE A 280 4.35 -16.92 3.93
CA ILE A 280 5.58 -17.71 3.75
C ILE A 280 5.40 -19.12 4.33
N ALA A 281 4.86 -19.24 5.56
CA ALA A 281 4.59 -20.51 6.20
C ALA A 281 3.71 -21.44 5.34
N LEU A 282 2.59 -20.91 4.82
CA LEU A 282 1.67 -21.66 3.97
C LEU A 282 2.31 -22.14 2.65
N GLN A 283 3.24 -21.37 2.09
CA GLN A 283 3.98 -21.75 0.89
C GLN A 283 5.11 -22.75 1.19
N ALA A 284 5.71 -22.69 2.39
CA ALA A 284 6.80 -23.56 2.80
C ALA A 284 6.33 -24.96 3.24
N LEU A 285 5.20 -25.03 3.95
CA LEU A 285 4.68 -26.28 4.54
C LEU A 285 4.55 -27.48 3.58
N PRO A 286 4.13 -27.33 2.32
CA PRO A 286 4.05 -28.47 1.41
C PRO A 286 5.40 -29.13 1.12
N TYR A 287 6.50 -28.40 1.29
CA TYR A 287 7.84 -28.83 0.87
C TYR A 287 8.87 -28.88 2.01
N GLY A 288 8.55 -28.34 3.17
CA GLY A 288 9.48 -28.18 4.30
C GLY A 288 8.81 -28.32 5.65
N ASP A 289 9.62 -28.28 6.69
CA ASP A 289 9.19 -28.26 8.09
C ASP A 289 9.37 -26.86 8.69
N LEU A 290 8.52 -26.51 9.66
CA LEU A 290 8.48 -25.21 10.28
C LEU A 290 8.78 -25.29 11.77
N VAL A 291 9.54 -24.32 12.26
CA VAL A 291 9.59 -23.88 13.65
C VAL A 291 9.15 -22.42 13.66
N VAL A 292 8.17 -22.09 14.47
CA VAL A 292 7.62 -20.74 14.59
C VAL A 292 7.82 -20.23 16.00
N VAL A 293 8.34 -19.02 16.13
CA VAL A 293 8.51 -18.31 17.39
C VAL A 293 7.72 -17.00 17.29
N ASP A 294 6.69 -16.86 18.11
CA ASP A 294 5.89 -15.65 18.28
C ASP A 294 6.38 -14.91 19.53
N GLY A 295 7.30 -13.97 19.32
CA GLY A 295 7.97 -13.26 20.40
C GLY A 295 7.09 -12.30 21.16
N ALA A 296 6.05 -11.76 20.52
CA ALA A 296 5.05 -10.92 21.16
C ALA A 296 4.03 -11.72 21.98
N GLY A 297 3.98 -13.06 21.79
CA GLY A 297 3.06 -13.93 22.53
C GLY A 297 1.57 -13.69 22.22
N THR A 298 1.29 -13.05 21.09
CA THR A 298 -0.08 -12.66 20.69
C THR A 298 -0.92 -13.82 20.19
N GLY A 299 -0.27 -14.93 19.80
CA GLY A 299 -0.97 -16.10 19.25
C GLY A 299 -1.37 -15.97 17.78
N GLU A 300 -0.89 -14.96 17.07
CA GLU A 300 -1.21 -14.75 15.63
C GLU A 300 -0.85 -15.93 14.72
N HIS A 301 0.03 -16.81 15.19
CA HIS A 301 0.43 -18.04 14.48
C HIS A 301 -0.24 -19.31 15.01
N ALA A 302 -1.24 -19.19 15.88
CA ALA A 302 -1.95 -20.34 16.50
C ALA A 302 -2.62 -21.26 15.48
N CYS A 303 -2.97 -20.76 14.29
CA CYS A 303 -3.53 -21.56 13.21
C CYS A 303 -2.56 -22.65 12.70
N LEU A 304 -1.25 -22.51 12.94
CA LEU A 304 -0.19 -23.47 12.59
C LEU A 304 0.04 -24.54 13.64
N VAL A 305 -0.45 -24.36 14.86
CA VAL A 305 -0.27 -25.32 15.98
C VAL A 305 -0.83 -26.69 15.61
N ASN A 306 -0.04 -27.75 15.86
CA ASN A 306 -0.40 -29.16 15.60
C ASN A 306 -0.76 -29.44 14.13
N ARG A 307 -0.16 -28.70 13.18
CA ARG A 307 -0.26 -29.03 11.76
C ARG A 307 0.90 -29.91 11.31
N PRO A 308 0.66 -30.87 10.41
CA PRO A 308 1.73 -31.68 9.79
C PRO A 308 2.80 -30.78 9.18
N GLY A 309 4.07 -31.07 9.47
CA GLY A 309 5.21 -30.27 9.04
C GLY A 309 5.53 -29.09 9.95
N VAL A 310 4.72 -28.81 10.98
CA VAL A 310 5.05 -27.80 12.02
C VAL A 310 5.62 -28.52 13.23
N HIS A 311 6.90 -28.26 13.51
CA HIS A 311 7.60 -28.87 14.64
C HIS A 311 7.09 -28.28 15.96
N THR A 312 7.06 -26.95 16.05
CA THR A 312 6.54 -26.22 17.19
C THR A 312 6.11 -24.80 16.82
N VAL A 313 5.20 -24.22 17.62
CA VAL A 313 4.85 -22.80 17.65
C VAL A 313 5.00 -22.33 19.08
N GLU A 314 6.01 -21.54 19.37
CA GLU A 314 6.37 -21.10 20.72
C GLU A 314 5.99 -19.62 20.91
N THR A 315 5.36 -19.34 22.04
CA THR A 315 4.88 -18.01 22.42
C THR A 315 5.47 -17.49 23.74
N SER A 316 6.40 -18.24 24.30
CA SER A 316 7.06 -17.90 25.57
C SER A 316 8.57 -17.87 25.39
N LEU A 317 9.28 -17.07 26.21
CA LEU A 317 10.73 -17.01 26.20
C LEU A 317 11.37 -18.41 26.41
N HIS A 318 10.85 -19.18 27.38
CA HIS A 318 11.37 -20.51 27.65
C HIS A 318 11.22 -21.47 26.46
N GLY A 319 10.04 -21.49 25.86
CA GLY A 319 9.77 -22.31 24.67
C GLY A 319 10.59 -21.84 23.46
N ALA A 320 10.68 -20.52 23.25
CA ALA A 320 11.50 -19.94 22.20
C ALA A 320 12.97 -20.33 22.29
N LEU A 321 13.58 -20.21 23.49
CA LEU A 321 14.96 -20.63 23.72
C LEU A 321 15.16 -22.12 23.46
N ALA A 322 14.24 -22.97 23.92
CA ALA A 322 14.31 -24.42 23.68
C ALA A 322 14.17 -24.78 22.20
N ALA A 323 13.25 -24.13 21.48
CA ALA A 323 13.05 -24.34 20.05
C ALA A 323 14.25 -23.88 19.22
N LEU A 324 14.85 -22.75 19.58
CA LEU A 324 16.04 -22.23 18.90
C LEU A 324 17.28 -23.07 19.19
N ASP A 325 17.47 -23.52 20.43
CA ASP A 325 18.55 -24.45 20.78
C ASP A 325 18.44 -25.78 20.00
N TRP A 326 17.21 -26.32 19.91
CA TRP A 326 16.93 -27.47 19.06
C TRP A 326 17.27 -27.18 17.58
N ALA A 327 16.95 -26.00 17.06
CA ALA A 327 17.24 -25.62 15.67
C ALA A 327 18.75 -25.49 15.41
N VAL A 328 19.54 -25.06 16.40
CA VAL A 328 21.01 -25.08 16.34
C VAL A 328 21.51 -26.51 16.20
N GLY A 329 21.10 -27.42 17.10
CA GLY A 329 21.50 -28.84 17.05
C GLY A 329 21.06 -29.51 15.75
N GLU A 330 19.85 -29.22 15.26
CA GLU A 330 19.36 -29.74 14.00
C GLU A 330 20.17 -29.21 12.80
N THR A 331 20.59 -27.96 12.82
CA THR A 331 21.48 -27.38 11.80
C THR A 331 22.83 -28.14 11.76
N GLU A 332 23.42 -28.38 12.92
CA GLU A 332 24.67 -29.16 13.03
C GLU A 332 24.50 -30.60 12.53
N ARG A 333 23.45 -31.29 12.96
CA ARG A 333 23.11 -32.64 12.51
C ARG A 333 22.98 -32.72 11.01
N ARG A 334 22.25 -31.77 10.38
CA ARG A 334 22.07 -31.70 8.94
C ARG A 334 23.40 -31.47 8.21
N LEU A 335 24.25 -30.57 8.70
CA LEU A 335 25.57 -30.32 8.13
C LEU A 335 26.43 -31.59 8.16
N ALA A 336 26.47 -32.27 9.29
CA ALA A 336 27.24 -33.51 9.45
C ALA A 336 26.75 -34.61 8.50
N ALA A 337 25.43 -34.83 8.41
CA ALA A 337 24.84 -35.84 7.53
C ALA A 337 25.06 -35.54 6.04
N LEU A 338 24.89 -34.28 5.63
CA LEU A 338 25.13 -33.84 4.25
C LEU A 338 26.61 -33.95 3.86
N ASN A 339 27.53 -33.64 4.77
CA ASN A 339 28.97 -33.81 4.57
C ASN A 339 29.37 -35.30 4.48
N ALA A 340 28.84 -36.12 5.39
CA ALA A 340 29.11 -37.58 5.37
C ALA A 340 28.63 -38.22 4.05
N ALA A 341 27.40 -37.88 3.60
CA ALA A 341 26.87 -38.37 2.32
C ALA A 341 27.76 -37.95 1.13
N ARG A 342 28.23 -36.69 1.13
CA ARG A 342 29.10 -36.17 0.08
C ARG A 342 30.46 -36.88 0.07
N HIS A 343 31.05 -37.14 1.23
CA HIS A 343 32.30 -37.89 1.34
C HIS A 343 32.16 -39.34 0.91
N ALA A 344 31.03 -39.96 1.20
CA ALA A 344 30.71 -41.33 0.76
C ALA A 344 30.33 -41.43 -0.70
N GLY A 345 30.17 -40.32 -1.42
CA GLY A 345 29.67 -40.31 -2.81
C GLY A 345 28.22 -40.78 -2.95
N GLY A 346 27.47 -40.79 -1.84
CA GLY A 346 26.08 -41.25 -1.78
C GLY A 346 25.06 -40.10 -1.73
N ALA A 347 23.77 -40.49 -1.84
CA ALA A 347 22.67 -39.53 -1.61
C ALA A 347 22.54 -39.24 -0.11
N PRO A 348 22.27 -37.98 0.26
CA PRO A 348 21.99 -37.65 1.66
C PRO A 348 20.66 -38.27 2.11
N PRO A 349 20.48 -38.52 3.43
CA PRO A 349 19.22 -38.98 4.01
C PRO A 349 18.06 -38.04 3.66
N GLU A 350 16.86 -38.59 3.48
CA GLU A 350 15.70 -37.84 3.02
C GLU A 350 15.30 -36.74 4.03
N ASP A 351 15.35 -37.03 5.32
CA ASP A 351 15.03 -36.12 6.41
C ASP A 351 15.89 -34.83 6.43
N VAL A 352 17.17 -34.92 6.03
CA VAL A 352 18.04 -33.73 5.93
C VAL A 352 17.91 -33.01 4.58
N THR A 353 17.26 -33.63 3.60
CA THR A 353 17.03 -32.99 2.29
C THR A 353 15.79 -32.13 2.29
N ARG A 354 14.81 -32.41 3.15
CA ARG A 354 13.62 -31.60 3.35
C ARG A 354 14.00 -30.26 4.02
N PRO A 355 13.64 -29.10 3.44
CA PRO A 355 13.98 -27.79 4.04
C PRO A 355 13.39 -27.61 5.44
N LEU A 356 14.14 -26.95 6.32
CA LEU A 356 13.66 -26.47 7.62
C LEU A 356 13.55 -24.95 7.59
N TRP A 357 12.44 -24.43 8.06
CA TRP A 357 12.15 -23.01 8.14
C TRP A 357 12.03 -22.57 9.58
N LEU A 358 12.81 -21.56 9.96
CA LEU A 358 12.74 -20.90 11.26
C LEU A 358 12.08 -19.54 11.04
N LEU A 359 10.85 -19.38 11.51
CA LEU A 359 10.10 -18.13 11.42
C LEU A 359 10.06 -17.49 12.80
N LEU A 360 10.66 -16.31 12.93
CA LEU A 360 10.68 -15.54 14.17
C LEU A 360 9.90 -14.26 13.96
N ASP A 361 8.83 -14.09 14.70
CA ASP A 361 8.03 -12.88 14.77
C ASP A 361 8.35 -12.15 16.07
N HIS A 362 8.69 -10.87 16.01
CA HIS A 362 9.05 -10.00 17.15
C HIS A 362 10.16 -10.55 18.07
N PRO A 363 11.31 -11.02 17.55
CA PRO A 363 12.39 -11.54 18.40
C PRO A 363 12.98 -10.48 19.34
N THR A 364 12.84 -9.19 19.03
CA THR A 364 13.35 -8.11 19.92
C THR A 364 12.57 -8.02 21.24
N GLU A 365 11.30 -8.40 21.27
CA GLU A 365 10.53 -8.49 22.52
C GLU A 365 11.03 -9.63 23.40
N LEU A 366 11.39 -10.78 22.79
CA LEU A 366 12.03 -11.88 23.52
C LEU A 366 13.41 -11.49 24.05
N SER A 367 14.16 -10.69 23.29
CA SER A 367 15.47 -10.19 23.76
C SER A 367 15.32 -9.30 24.99
N GLU A 368 14.28 -8.45 25.03
CA GLU A 368 13.98 -7.63 26.23
C GLU A 368 13.58 -8.49 27.43
N LEU A 369 12.74 -9.50 27.23
CA LEU A 369 12.37 -10.45 28.27
C LEU A 369 13.58 -11.23 28.76
N ALA A 370 14.44 -11.71 27.86
CA ALA A 370 15.66 -12.43 28.20
C ALA A 370 16.61 -11.56 29.03
N GLN A 371 16.77 -10.31 28.64
CA GLN A 371 17.58 -9.35 29.40
C GLN A 371 17.00 -9.12 30.80
N ALA A 372 15.68 -8.95 30.93
CA ALA A 372 14.99 -8.76 32.20
C ALA A 372 15.13 -10.00 33.14
N GLU A 373 15.16 -11.21 32.58
CA GLU A 373 15.29 -12.47 33.30
C GLU A 373 16.77 -12.92 33.48
N GLY A 374 17.75 -12.16 32.96
CA GLY A 374 19.15 -12.53 32.98
C GLY A 374 19.47 -13.79 32.16
N ARG A 375 18.72 -14.03 31.09
CA ARG A 375 18.84 -15.15 30.15
C ARG A 375 19.66 -14.74 28.91
N PRO A 376 20.22 -15.70 28.17
CA PRO A 376 20.86 -15.43 26.89
C PRO A 376 19.87 -14.82 25.89
N ASP A 377 20.35 -13.93 25.01
CA ASP A 377 19.53 -13.35 23.94
C ASP A 377 19.14 -14.44 22.93
N PRO A 378 17.84 -14.65 22.65
CA PRO A 378 17.38 -15.60 21.65
C PRO A 378 17.97 -15.34 20.25
N GLN A 379 18.29 -14.09 19.91
CA GLN A 379 18.89 -13.76 18.63
C GLN A 379 20.32 -14.32 18.47
N ASP A 380 21.06 -14.55 19.55
CA ASP A 380 22.41 -15.14 19.51
C ASP A 380 22.36 -16.61 19.02
N LEU A 381 21.27 -17.33 19.33
CA LEU A 381 21.07 -18.71 18.86
C LEU A 381 20.84 -18.80 17.34
N LEU A 382 20.55 -17.70 16.68
CA LEU A 382 20.40 -17.65 15.22
C LEU A 382 21.74 -17.62 14.49
N GLU A 383 22.87 -17.38 15.17
CA GLU A 383 24.17 -17.20 14.51
C GLU A 383 24.54 -18.41 13.64
N LEU A 384 24.41 -19.62 14.16
CA LEU A 384 24.75 -20.85 13.42
C LEU A 384 23.77 -21.12 12.25
N PRO A 385 22.44 -21.11 12.46
CA PRO A 385 21.48 -21.24 11.38
C PRO A 385 21.63 -20.18 10.28
N LEU A 386 21.91 -18.94 10.62
CA LEU A 386 22.12 -17.86 9.66
C LEU A 386 23.43 -18.04 8.85
N ARG A 387 24.52 -18.46 9.51
CA ARG A 387 25.82 -18.63 8.84
C ARG A 387 25.88 -19.87 7.96
N HIS A 388 25.31 -20.96 8.40
CA HIS A 388 25.44 -22.28 7.78
C HIS A 388 24.13 -22.85 7.21
N GLY A 389 23.00 -22.20 7.48
CA GLY A 389 21.66 -22.70 7.10
C GLY A 389 21.51 -22.99 5.62
N ARG A 390 22.09 -22.16 4.74
CA ARG A 390 22.09 -22.46 3.30
C ARG A 390 22.62 -23.86 2.98
N ALA A 391 23.74 -24.27 3.60
CA ALA A 391 24.34 -25.58 3.38
C ALA A 391 23.53 -26.68 4.08
N ALA A 392 22.95 -26.39 5.24
CA ALA A 392 22.10 -27.30 6.02
C ALA A 392 20.65 -27.38 5.54
N ARG A 393 20.25 -26.62 4.52
CA ARG A 393 18.86 -26.44 4.06
C ARG A 393 17.95 -25.88 5.16
N VAL A 394 18.48 -24.99 5.96
CA VAL A 394 17.76 -24.22 6.98
C VAL A 394 17.61 -22.78 6.50
N THR A 395 16.38 -22.31 6.47
CA THR A 395 16.03 -20.94 6.07
C THR A 395 15.51 -20.20 7.30
N VAL A 396 16.06 -19.02 7.57
CA VAL A 396 15.64 -18.17 8.68
C VAL A 396 14.89 -16.97 8.12
N VAL A 397 13.73 -16.69 8.69
CA VAL A 397 12.94 -15.47 8.45
C VAL A 397 12.76 -14.77 9.78
N VAL A 398 13.20 -13.54 9.85
CA VAL A 398 13.05 -12.67 11.02
C VAL A 398 12.10 -11.56 10.64
N ALA A 399 11.03 -11.36 11.41
CA ALA A 399 10.11 -10.26 11.26
C ALA A 399 10.01 -9.46 12.55
N ASP A 400 10.00 -8.13 12.45
CA ASP A 400 9.91 -7.25 13.62
C ASP A 400 9.32 -5.90 13.24
N ASP A 401 9.00 -5.09 14.23
CA ASP A 401 8.60 -3.71 14.03
C ASP A 401 9.75 -2.87 13.47
N LEU A 402 9.43 -1.99 12.54
CA LEU A 402 10.40 -1.04 11.97
C LEU A 402 11.03 -0.14 13.05
N ALA A 403 10.28 0.19 14.09
CA ALA A 403 10.77 0.94 15.24
C ALA A 403 11.80 0.15 16.07
N ALA A 404 11.76 -1.18 16.00
CA ALA A 404 12.68 -2.08 16.70
C ALA A 404 13.95 -2.41 15.91
N ARG A 405 14.10 -1.90 14.68
CA ARG A 405 15.20 -2.25 13.75
C ARG A 405 16.61 -2.15 14.36
N ASP A 406 16.82 -1.17 15.24
CA ASP A 406 18.14 -0.95 15.86
C ASP A 406 18.47 -1.99 16.94
N ARG A 407 17.45 -2.73 17.43
CA ARG A 407 17.59 -3.84 18.40
C ARG A 407 17.81 -5.20 17.74
N ILE A 408 17.62 -5.29 16.42
CA ILE A 408 18.02 -6.48 15.65
C ILE A 408 19.54 -6.58 15.68
N THR A 409 20.06 -7.74 16.09
CA THR A 409 21.49 -7.92 16.25
C THR A 409 22.26 -7.73 14.94
N PRO A 410 23.52 -7.25 15.00
CA PRO A 410 24.35 -7.08 13.80
C PRO A 410 24.52 -8.37 12.99
N SER A 411 24.57 -9.53 13.66
CA SER A 411 24.67 -10.85 13.00
C SER A 411 23.44 -11.14 12.14
N VAL A 412 22.24 -10.92 12.67
CA VAL A 412 20.99 -11.07 11.93
C VAL A 412 20.96 -10.11 10.75
N ARG A 413 21.22 -8.82 10.96
CA ARG A 413 21.22 -7.81 9.88
C ARG A 413 22.23 -8.08 8.76
N ALA A 414 23.40 -8.59 9.09
CA ALA A 414 24.46 -8.86 8.10
C ALA A 414 24.15 -10.09 7.24
N THR A 415 23.44 -11.08 7.77
CA THR A 415 23.19 -12.37 7.11
C THR A 415 21.83 -12.43 6.41
N THR A 416 20.84 -11.65 6.84
CA THR A 416 19.55 -11.51 6.18
C THR A 416 19.61 -10.46 5.06
N ARG A 417 20.10 -10.85 3.89
CA ARG A 417 20.32 -9.93 2.76
C ARG A 417 19.06 -9.67 1.94
N ALA A 418 18.16 -10.66 1.83
CA ALA A 418 16.81 -10.44 1.35
C ALA A 418 16.06 -9.62 2.39
N ARG A 419 15.41 -8.53 2.00
CA ARG A 419 14.77 -7.59 2.91
C ARG A 419 13.43 -7.12 2.41
N VAL A 420 12.49 -6.98 3.33
CA VAL A 420 11.16 -6.41 3.10
C VAL A 420 10.89 -5.34 4.14
N VAL A 421 10.31 -4.23 3.73
CA VAL A 421 9.78 -3.20 4.64
C VAL A 421 8.31 -2.97 4.30
N LEU A 422 7.43 -3.03 5.30
CA LEU A 422 5.99 -2.86 5.13
C LEU A 422 5.50 -1.58 5.83
N GLY A 423 4.57 -0.89 5.18
CA GLY A 423 3.96 0.33 5.69
C GLY A 423 4.61 1.60 5.16
N PRO A 424 4.15 2.76 5.65
CA PRO A 424 4.75 4.04 5.33
C PRO A 424 6.15 4.11 5.95
N VAL A 425 7.13 4.39 5.12
CA VAL A 425 8.54 4.46 5.52
C VAL A 425 9.17 5.71 4.95
N GLY A 426 9.93 6.43 5.78
CA GLY A 426 10.73 7.57 5.31
C GLY A 426 11.90 7.13 4.42
N PRO A 427 12.45 8.01 3.56
CA PRO A 427 13.55 7.65 2.68
C PRO A 427 14.77 7.12 3.42
N ASP A 428 15.13 7.72 4.56
CA ASP A 428 16.28 7.29 5.36
C ASP A 428 16.02 5.98 6.09
N GLU A 429 14.84 5.81 6.70
CA GLU A 429 14.41 4.55 7.32
C GLU A 429 14.35 3.41 6.29
N GLY A 430 13.83 3.69 5.09
CA GLY A 430 13.78 2.73 4.00
C GLY A 430 15.18 2.31 3.55
N ARG A 431 16.11 3.27 3.44
CA ARG A 431 17.51 2.98 3.11
C ARG A 431 18.18 2.10 4.15
N ASP A 432 18.00 2.41 5.44
CA ASP A 432 18.59 1.63 6.53
C ASP A 432 18.02 0.22 6.58
N ALA A 433 16.71 0.10 6.49
CA ALA A 433 16.01 -1.17 6.58
C ALA A 433 16.30 -2.07 5.37
N LEU A 434 16.28 -1.53 4.15
CA LEU A 434 16.51 -2.29 2.92
C LEU A 434 18.01 -2.39 2.56
N GLY A 435 18.85 -1.53 3.14
CA GLY A 435 20.27 -1.45 2.79
C GLY A 435 20.52 -0.93 1.38
N ALA A 436 19.57 -0.19 0.81
CA ALA A 436 19.66 0.48 -0.50
C ALA A 436 18.70 1.68 -0.55
N PRO A 437 19.03 2.73 -1.32
CA PRO A 437 18.15 3.87 -1.48
C PRO A 437 16.83 3.48 -2.16
N LEU A 438 15.74 4.16 -1.78
CA LEU A 438 14.47 4.11 -2.49
C LEU A 438 14.47 5.23 -3.53
N ASP A 439 14.20 4.89 -4.78
CA ASP A 439 13.94 5.82 -5.89
C ASP A 439 12.43 6.13 -6.06
N ILE A 440 11.65 5.69 -5.10
CA ILE A 440 10.20 5.83 -5.04
C ILE A 440 9.83 6.57 -3.76
N ALA A 441 9.08 7.66 -3.88
CA ALA A 441 8.48 8.31 -2.73
C ALA A 441 7.21 7.57 -2.30
N PRO A 442 7.17 7.02 -1.08
CA PRO A 442 6.02 6.28 -0.56
C PRO A 442 4.80 7.18 -0.41
N ALA A 443 3.59 6.60 -0.62
CA ALA A 443 2.37 7.31 -0.29
C ALA A 443 2.26 7.54 1.22
N ALA A 444 1.74 8.70 1.64
CA ALA A 444 1.53 9.01 3.06
C ALA A 444 0.55 8.04 3.76
N HIS A 445 -0.36 7.45 2.98
CA HIS A 445 -1.33 6.46 3.44
C HIS A 445 -1.19 5.22 2.56
N ALA A 446 -0.32 4.30 2.99
CA ALA A 446 -0.17 3.02 2.32
C ALA A 446 -1.29 2.06 2.78
N PRO A 447 -1.90 1.26 1.89
CA PRO A 447 -2.78 0.18 2.32
C PRO A 447 -2.00 -0.89 3.09
N VAL A 448 -2.70 -1.66 3.92
CA VAL A 448 -2.09 -2.80 4.64
C VAL A 448 -1.43 -3.77 3.65
N GLY A 449 -0.27 -4.28 4.00
CA GLY A 449 0.55 -5.15 3.15
C GLY A 449 1.33 -4.44 2.05
N ARG A 450 1.24 -3.10 1.95
CA ARG A 450 2.05 -2.29 1.04
C ARG A 450 3.43 -2.05 1.64
N GLY A 451 4.45 -2.15 0.81
CA GLY A 451 5.82 -1.88 1.20
C GLY A 451 6.79 -2.01 0.05
N TYR A 452 8.02 -2.33 0.38
CA TYR A 452 9.14 -2.46 -0.54
C TYR A 452 9.94 -3.72 -0.24
N ALA A 453 10.44 -4.37 -1.28
CA ALA A 453 11.30 -5.54 -1.17
C ALA A 453 12.61 -5.31 -1.92
N ARG A 454 13.71 -5.68 -1.30
CA ARG A 454 15.01 -5.81 -1.95
C ARG A 454 15.43 -7.26 -1.93
N ILE A 455 15.40 -7.88 -3.10
CA ILE A 455 15.83 -9.26 -3.32
C ILE A 455 16.94 -9.22 -4.36
N GLY A 456 18.10 -9.69 -3.98
CA GLY A 456 19.31 -9.58 -4.81
C GLY A 456 20.04 -8.25 -4.63
N ASN A 457 20.90 -7.93 -5.61
CA ASN A 457 21.74 -6.73 -5.59
C ASN A 457 21.06 -5.53 -6.30
N GLY A 458 19.80 -5.67 -6.72
CA GLY A 458 19.05 -4.62 -7.41
C GLY A 458 18.55 -3.51 -6.47
N LEU A 459 17.90 -2.52 -7.07
CA LEU A 459 17.14 -1.51 -6.34
C LEU A 459 15.90 -2.15 -5.71
N PRO A 460 15.41 -1.59 -4.60
CA PRO A 460 14.16 -2.01 -4.01
C PRO A 460 12.98 -1.86 -4.98
N VAL A 461 12.08 -2.83 -4.99
CA VAL A 461 10.84 -2.80 -5.77
C VAL A 461 9.64 -2.63 -4.85
N ARG A 462 8.57 -2.04 -5.35
CA ARG A 462 7.30 -1.98 -4.62
C ARG A 462 6.76 -3.38 -4.36
N LEU A 463 6.09 -3.54 -3.24
CA LEU A 463 5.51 -4.81 -2.82
C LEU A 463 4.09 -4.60 -2.31
N GLN A 464 3.17 -5.45 -2.74
CA GLN A 464 1.89 -5.67 -2.08
C GLN A 464 1.79 -7.13 -1.68
N VAL A 465 1.78 -7.39 -0.37
CA VAL A 465 1.64 -8.73 0.21
C VAL A 465 0.22 -9.25 0.00
N PRO A 466 0.02 -10.54 -0.32
CA PRO A 466 -1.31 -11.14 -0.36
C PRO A 466 -2.02 -11.06 1.00
N ALA A 467 -3.33 -10.82 0.98
CA ALA A 467 -4.14 -10.79 2.19
C ALA A 467 -4.20 -12.20 2.82
N THR A 468 -3.32 -12.45 3.79
CA THR A 468 -3.19 -13.72 4.53
C THR A 468 -3.55 -13.47 5.98
N VAL A 469 -4.85 -13.29 6.22
CA VAL A 469 -5.41 -12.96 7.54
C VAL A 469 -5.21 -14.12 8.54
N ASP A 470 -5.31 -13.83 9.83
CA ASP A 470 -5.45 -14.89 10.83
C ASP A 470 -6.82 -15.56 10.64
N PRO A 471 -6.87 -16.87 10.36
CA PRO A 471 -8.15 -17.56 10.20
C PRO A 471 -8.92 -17.74 11.52
N LEU A 472 -8.30 -17.46 12.67
CA LEU A 472 -8.92 -17.49 14.00
C LEU A 472 -9.43 -16.11 14.43
N ASP A 473 -9.15 -15.06 13.69
CA ASP A 473 -9.69 -13.72 13.90
C ASP A 473 -11.10 -13.61 13.33
N ASP A 474 -12.11 -13.54 14.22
CA ASP A 474 -13.52 -13.44 13.83
C ASP A 474 -13.89 -12.11 13.17
N GLU A 475 -13.08 -11.06 13.35
CA GLU A 475 -13.29 -9.76 12.70
C GLU A 475 -12.80 -9.75 11.26
N ALA A 476 -11.89 -10.66 10.89
CA ALA A 476 -11.41 -10.77 9.53
C ALA A 476 -12.50 -11.27 8.56
N PRO A 477 -12.54 -10.79 7.31
CA PRO A 477 -13.52 -11.20 6.31
C PRO A 477 -13.52 -12.71 6.09
N ALA A 478 -14.69 -13.36 6.21
CA ALA A 478 -14.83 -14.81 6.07
C ALA A 478 -14.19 -15.40 4.79
N PRO A 479 -14.33 -14.79 3.58
CA PRO A 479 -13.68 -15.33 2.38
C PRO A 479 -12.16 -15.38 2.48
N LEU A 480 -11.53 -14.44 3.19
CA LEU A 480 -10.09 -14.41 3.39
C LEU A 480 -9.64 -15.45 4.41
N ARG A 481 -10.44 -15.67 5.49
CA ARG A 481 -10.21 -16.75 6.46
C ARG A 481 -10.30 -18.12 5.80
N ASP A 482 -11.36 -18.35 5.01
CA ASP A 482 -11.58 -19.60 4.29
C ASP A 482 -10.44 -19.90 3.30
N ALA A 483 -9.91 -18.88 2.64
CA ALA A 483 -8.76 -19.01 1.74
C ALA A 483 -7.51 -19.50 2.48
N VAL A 484 -7.25 -18.99 3.69
CA VAL A 484 -6.14 -19.46 4.54
C VAL A 484 -6.39 -20.89 5.03
N ILE A 485 -7.60 -21.19 5.53
CA ILE A 485 -7.97 -22.52 6.01
C ILE A 485 -7.80 -23.58 4.91
N ALA A 486 -8.16 -23.27 3.67
CA ALA A 486 -8.03 -24.17 2.53
C ALA A 486 -6.56 -24.53 2.19
N LEU A 487 -5.61 -23.72 2.61
CA LEU A 487 -4.17 -23.94 2.40
C LEU A 487 -3.50 -24.69 3.55
N LEU A 488 -4.08 -24.64 4.74
CA LEU A 488 -3.54 -25.32 5.92
C LEU A 488 -3.63 -26.85 5.76
N PRO A 489 -2.56 -27.61 6.07
CA PRO A 489 -2.63 -29.06 6.14
C PRO A 489 -3.70 -29.50 7.15
N HIS A 490 -4.41 -30.60 6.87
CA HIS A 490 -5.35 -31.14 7.84
C HIS A 490 -4.64 -31.55 9.13
N ARG A 491 -5.23 -31.27 10.29
CA ARG A 491 -4.73 -31.75 11.58
C ARG A 491 -4.88 -33.26 11.65
N ASP A 492 -3.85 -33.95 12.12
CA ASP A 492 -3.93 -35.37 12.38
C ASP A 492 -4.78 -35.62 13.64
N SER A 493 -5.80 -36.45 13.52
CA SER A 493 -6.74 -36.79 14.62
C SER A 493 -6.04 -37.37 15.87
N ARG A 494 -4.82 -37.90 15.74
CA ARG A 494 -3.98 -38.36 16.88
C ARG A 494 -3.41 -37.19 17.70
N THR A 495 -3.15 -36.06 17.09
CA THR A 495 -2.59 -34.89 17.76
C THR A 495 -3.65 -34.12 18.54
N GLU A 496 -4.93 -34.17 18.08
CA GLU A 496 -6.05 -33.55 18.81
C GLU A 496 -6.34 -34.27 20.17
N ALA A 497 -6.12 -35.57 20.24
CA ALA A 497 -6.31 -36.34 21.49
C ALA A 497 -5.22 -36.05 22.53
N ALA A 498 -4.02 -35.64 22.10
CA ALA A 498 -2.89 -35.31 22.99
C ALA A 498 -2.91 -33.85 23.49
N ALA A 499 -3.59 -32.95 22.79
CA ALA A 499 -3.67 -31.51 23.10
C ALA A 499 -4.88 -31.15 24.00
N ALA A 500 -5.79 -32.08 24.26
CA ALA A 500 -6.88 -31.84 25.23
C ALA A 500 -6.26 -31.72 26.65
N PRO A 501 -6.42 -30.58 27.34
CA PRO A 501 -5.96 -30.49 28.73
C PRO A 501 -6.60 -31.61 29.53
N PRO A 502 -5.86 -32.30 30.45
CA PRO A 502 -6.44 -33.33 31.28
C PRO A 502 -7.65 -32.71 31.99
N ARG A 503 -8.82 -33.32 31.81
CA ARG A 503 -10.02 -32.95 32.57
C ARG A 503 -9.62 -32.94 34.03
N PRO A 504 -9.83 -31.85 34.78
CA PRO A 504 -9.57 -31.86 36.20
C PRO A 504 -10.42 -33.01 36.80
N GLU A 505 -9.75 -34.05 37.30
CA GLU A 505 -10.40 -35.03 38.10
C GLU A 505 -10.94 -34.29 39.32
N HIS A 506 -12.27 -34.15 39.38
CA HIS A 506 -12.93 -33.69 40.57
C HIS A 506 -12.55 -34.68 41.68
N PRO A 507 -11.91 -34.24 42.78
CA PRO A 507 -11.72 -35.12 43.92
C PRO A 507 -13.12 -35.63 44.35
N PRO A 508 -13.21 -36.90 44.75
CA PRO A 508 -14.48 -37.47 45.18
C PRO A 508 -15.09 -36.59 46.28
N VAL A 509 -16.34 -36.19 46.08
CA VAL A 509 -17.13 -35.46 47.07
C VAL A 509 -17.24 -36.35 48.33
N VAL A 510 -16.45 -36.03 49.36
CA VAL A 510 -16.60 -36.62 50.69
C VAL A 510 -17.92 -36.04 51.25
N PRO A 511 -18.90 -36.91 51.64
CA PRO A 511 -20.14 -36.43 52.24
C PRO A 511 -19.83 -35.70 53.55
N ALA A 512 -20.39 -34.50 53.71
CA ALA A 512 -20.26 -33.70 54.91
C ALA A 512 -20.74 -34.48 56.16
N ALA A 513 -19.86 -34.62 57.14
CA ALA A 513 -20.24 -35.16 58.46
C ALA A 513 -21.17 -34.15 59.16
N GLU A 514 -22.26 -34.70 59.76
CA GLU A 514 -23.23 -33.96 60.58
C GLU A 514 -22.55 -33.19 61.73
N PRO A 515 -23.05 -32.03 62.13
CA PRO A 515 -22.47 -31.22 63.21
C PRO A 515 -22.83 -31.80 64.56
N ALA A 516 -21.81 -32.16 65.37
CA ALA A 516 -21.98 -32.55 66.79
C ALA A 516 -22.32 -31.33 67.65
N ALA A 517 -23.23 -31.52 68.58
CA ALA A 517 -23.80 -30.53 69.52
C ALA A 517 -22.76 -29.95 70.51
N PRO A 518 -23.07 -28.79 71.14
CA PRO A 518 -22.09 -28.02 71.93
C PRO A 518 -21.92 -28.54 73.34
N GLY A 519 -20.71 -28.77 73.82
CA GLY A 519 -20.34 -29.10 75.18
C GLY A 519 -19.48 -28.03 75.83
N HIS A 520 -19.78 -27.72 77.03
CA HIS A 520 -19.43 -26.68 77.98
C HIS A 520 -17.94 -26.30 78.17
N PRO A 521 -17.68 -25.15 78.81
CA PRO A 521 -16.34 -24.54 78.95
C PRO A 521 -15.61 -25.05 80.20
N VAL A 522 -14.30 -25.16 80.14
CA VAL A 522 -13.44 -25.31 81.32
C VAL A 522 -12.25 -24.31 81.26
N ASP A 523 -12.05 -23.74 82.37
CA ASP A 523 -11.42 -22.56 82.87
C ASP A 523 -9.87 -22.53 82.78
N LEU A 524 -9.42 -21.34 82.87
CA LEU A 524 -8.08 -20.76 83.05
C LEU A 524 -7.11 -21.54 84.00
N ALA A 525 -5.82 -21.55 83.70
CA ALA A 525 -4.80 -20.96 84.56
C ALA A 525 -3.36 -21.10 84.03
N LYS A 526 -2.72 -19.94 83.90
CA LYS A 526 -1.38 -19.52 84.35
C LYS A 526 -0.13 -20.34 83.92
N GLY A 527 0.83 -19.59 83.37
CA GLY A 527 2.24 -19.93 83.41
C GLY A 527 3.11 -19.21 82.40
N GLU A 528 3.43 -17.92 82.69
CA GLU A 528 4.63 -17.21 82.19
C GLU A 528 5.86 -17.67 82.97
N PRO A 529 7.08 -17.14 82.67
CA PRO A 529 7.87 -17.07 81.43
C PRO A 529 9.26 -17.68 81.58
N MET A 530 10.11 -17.74 80.58
CA MET A 530 11.52 -17.40 80.76
C MET A 530 12.31 -17.23 79.45
N ILE A 531 12.81 -16.09 79.35
CA ILE A 531 13.88 -15.55 78.54
C ILE A 531 15.15 -16.41 78.58
N ARG A 532 15.84 -16.60 77.46
CA ARG A 532 17.31 -16.38 77.40
C ARG A 532 17.80 -16.22 75.94
N SER A 533 18.24 -15.03 75.72
CA SER A 533 19.20 -14.59 74.69
C SER A 533 20.56 -15.24 74.87
N ARG A 534 21.30 -15.48 73.76
CA ARG A 534 22.63 -14.93 73.50
C ARG A 534 23.27 -15.47 72.21
N PRO A 535 24.33 -14.83 71.71
CA PRO A 535 24.54 -14.52 70.31
C PRO A 535 25.90 -15.06 69.78
N ILE A 536 26.20 -14.69 68.50
CA ILE A 536 27.52 -14.44 67.89
C ILE A 536 28.43 -15.64 67.60
N SER A 537 28.60 -15.92 66.32
CA SER A 537 29.87 -15.68 65.61
C SER A 537 29.59 -15.72 64.12
#